data_770a41910073af9faeb15384e6efeefd
#
_entry.id   770a41910073af9faeb15384e6efeefd
#
_cell.length_a   1.000
_cell.length_b   1.000
_cell.length_c   1.000
_cell.angle_alpha   90.00
_cell.angle_beta   90.00
_cell.angle_gamma   90.00
#
_symmetry.space_group_name_H-M   'P 1'
#
loop_
_entity.id
_entity.type
_entity.pdbx_description
1 polymer ?
#
loop_
_entity_poly.entity_id
_entity_poly.type
_entity_poly.pdbx_seq_one_letter_code
_entity_poly.pdbx_strand_id
1 'polypeptide(L)'
;MGDSGVKYDIFTPRLQQQMQKLVSHADVITPNLTELCLLTHSDFAGLTKYKDEPDYLDRIARIAAPLKETKETQIQTIIVTGILYQAPSDDTVKYYNLVLENDQISVISSGIHGGSYSGTGDLLSAVVCASMVQGKVQLQAWKSMPVYSKDL
;
A
#
# COMPACT_ATOMS: atom_id res chain seq x y z
N MET A 1 5.79 -3.49 -10.41
CA MET A 1 5.34 -2.42 -11.33
C MET A 1 6.27 -1.22 -11.30
N GLY A 2 6.65 -0.74 -10.14
CA GLY A 2 7.55 0.40 -9.94
C GLY A 2 7.82 0.63 -8.47
N ASP A 3 8.76 1.54 -8.18
CA ASP A 3 9.11 1.95 -6.82
C ASP A 3 9.63 3.40 -6.82
N SER A 4 9.45 4.11 -5.70
CA SER A 4 9.95 5.48 -5.48
C SER A 4 9.61 6.47 -6.62
N GLY A 5 8.41 6.33 -7.19
CA GLY A 5 7.93 7.14 -8.32
C GLY A 5 8.46 6.73 -9.69
N VAL A 6 9.29 5.70 -9.77
CA VAL A 6 9.88 5.22 -11.03
C VAL A 6 9.21 3.92 -11.47
N LYS A 7 8.66 3.93 -12.67
CA LYS A 7 8.15 2.73 -13.34
C LYS A 7 9.33 1.90 -13.87
N TYR A 8 9.32 0.58 -13.62
CA TYR A 8 10.35 -0.31 -14.15
C TYR A 8 10.29 -0.39 -15.67
N ASP A 9 11.44 -0.42 -16.34
CA ASP A 9 11.54 -0.44 -17.81
C ASP A 9 10.80 -1.62 -18.46
N ILE A 10 10.77 -2.77 -17.78
CA ILE A 10 10.04 -3.97 -18.22
C ILE A 10 8.51 -3.79 -18.12
N PHE A 11 8.03 -2.76 -17.40
CA PHE A 11 6.60 -2.54 -17.18
C PHE A 11 6.01 -1.67 -18.30
N THR A 12 5.73 -2.30 -19.44
CA THR A 12 5.19 -1.65 -20.63
C THR A 12 3.74 -1.14 -20.42
N PRO A 13 3.23 -0.21 -21.25
CA PRO A 13 1.83 0.22 -21.21
C PRO A 13 0.84 -0.96 -21.35
N ARG A 14 1.17 -1.95 -22.18
CA ARG A 14 0.35 -3.16 -22.35
C ARG A 14 0.32 -3.99 -21.07
N LEU A 15 1.46 -4.15 -20.39
CA LEU A 15 1.53 -4.88 -19.13
C LEU A 15 0.76 -4.15 -18.02
N GLN A 16 0.81 -2.81 -18.01
CA GLN A 16 0.02 -1.99 -17.08
C GLN A 16 -1.48 -2.24 -17.25
N GLN A 17 -1.99 -2.23 -18.48
CA GLN A 17 -3.40 -2.54 -18.76
C GLN A 17 -3.80 -3.96 -18.33
N GLN A 18 -2.93 -4.95 -18.54
CA GLN A 18 -3.20 -6.32 -18.11
C GLN A 18 -3.19 -6.42 -16.57
N MET A 19 -2.30 -5.71 -15.89
CA MET A 19 -2.25 -5.67 -14.44
C MET A 19 -3.51 -5.02 -13.85
N GLN A 20 -4.01 -3.92 -14.45
CA GLN A 20 -5.26 -3.30 -14.03
C GLN A 20 -6.46 -4.25 -14.16
N LYS A 21 -6.50 -5.05 -15.23
CA LYS A 21 -7.52 -6.11 -15.39
C LYS A 21 -7.36 -7.21 -14.34
N LEU A 22 -6.13 -7.63 -14.06
CA LEU A 22 -5.87 -8.66 -13.05
C LEU A 22 -6.29 -8.19 -11.66
N VAL A 23 -5.94 -6.94 -11.32
CA VAL A 23 -6.26 -6.31 -10.03
C VAL A 23 -7.77 -6.28 -9.77
N SER A 24 -8.60 -6.06 -10.80
CA SER A 24 -10.06 -6.04 -10.63
C SER A 24 -10.67 -7.39 -10.22
N HIS A 25 -9.93 -8.49 -10.34
CA HIS A 25 -10.33 -9.83 -9.90
C HIS A 25 -9.72 -10.26 -8.56
N ALA A 26 -8.97 -9.39 -7.91
CA ALA A 26 -8.35 -9.69 -6.63
C ALA A 26 -9.29 -9.35 -5.47
N ASP A 27 -9.30 -10.15 -4.40
CA ASP A 27 -9.99 -9.82 -3.15
C ASP A 27 -9.19 -8.80 -2.34
N VAL A 28 -7.87 -8.89 -2.39
CA VAL A 28 -6.94 -7.99 -1.69
C VAL A 28 -5.81 -7.57 -2.62
N ILE A 29 -5.42 -6.32 -2.53
CA ILE A 29 -4.24 -5.78 -3.20
C ILE A 29 -3.33 -5.04 -2.21
N THR A 30 -2.03 -5.13 -2.43
CA THR A 30 -1.00 -4.56 -1.54
C THR A 30 -0.03 -3.63 -2.29
N PRO A 31 -0.52 -2.61 -3.01
CA PRO A 31 0.34 -1.74 -3.78
C PRO A 31 1.22 -0.87 -2.88
N ASN A 32 2.47 -0.61 -3.29
CA ASN A 32 3.20 0.54 -2.82
C ASN A 32 2.63 1.83 -3.45
N LEU A 33 3.10 3.00 -3.02
CA LEU A 33 2.56 4.28 -3.49
C LEU A 33 2.74 4.48 -5.01
N THR A 34 3.87 4.03 -5.58
CA THR A 34 4.13 4.10 -7.02
C THR A 34 3.16 3.21 -7.79
N GLU A 35 2.96 1.99 -7.31
CA GLU A 35 2.04 1.03 -7.90
C GLU A 35 0.59 1.51 -7.82
N LEU A 36 0.19 2.09 -6.69
CA LEU A 36 -1.12 2.73 -6.55
C LEU A 36 -1.32 3.80 -7.63
N CYS A 37 -0.35 4.71 -7.79
CA CYS A 37 -0.43 5.76 -8.81
C CYS A 37 -0.51 5.19 -10.24
N LEU A 38 0.22 4.10 -10.52
CA LEU A 38 0.16 3.42 -11.83
C LEU A 38 -1.21 2.75 -12.07
N LEU A 39 -1.82 2.17 -11.05
CA LEU A 39 -3.14 1.53 -11.13
C LEU A 39 -4.27 2.56 -11.32
N THR A 40 -4.16 3.71 -10.69
CA THR A 40 -5.20 4.76 -10.67
C THR A 40 -4.95 5.88 -11.69
N HIS A 41 -3.86 5.81 -12.47
CA HIS A 41 -3.41 6.89 -13.36
C HIS A 41 -3.19 8.22 -12.65
N SER A 42 -2.82 8.19 -11.38
CA SER A 42 -2.54 9.38 -10.57
C SER A 42 -1.09 9.84 -10.75
N ASP A 43 -0.86 11.14 -10.57
CA ASP A 43 0.48 11.73 -10.63
C ASP A 43 1.20 11.53 -9.28
N PHE A 44 2.21 10.66 -9.26
CA PHE A 44 3.05 10.41 -8.10
C PHE A 44 3.76 11.68 -7.62
N ALA A 45 4.35 12.45 -8.55
CA ALA A 45 5.09 13.67 -8.19
C ALA A 45 4.14 14.76 -7.65
N GLY A 46 2.95 14.88 -8.23
CA GLY A 46 1.91 15.76 -7.73
C GLY A 46 1.44 15.40 -6.33
N LEU A 47 1.24 14.10 -6.08
CA LEU A 47 0.82 13.59 -4.76
C LEU A 47 1.90 13.83 -3.68
N THR A 48 3.15 13.52 -3.98
CA THR A 48 4.26 13.60 -3.01
C THR A 48 4.65 15.03 -2.63
N LYS A 49 4.18 16.06 -3.36
CA LYS A 49 4.30 17.44 -2.93
C LYS A 49 3.61 17.72 -1.60
N TYR A 50 2.61 16.92 -1.25
CA TYR A 50 1.82 17.06 -0.02
C TYR A 50 2.32 16.16 1.12
N LYS A 51 3.52 15.55 0.98
CA LYS A 51 4.06 14.61 1.98
C LYS A 51 4.26 15.21 3.38
N ASP A 52 4.34 16.53 3.49
CA ASP A 52 4.51 17.25 4.76
C ASP A 52 3.18 17.83 5.27
N GLU A 53 2.07 17.63 4.56
CA GLU A 53 0.75 18.14 4.93
C GLU A 53 -0.01 17.15 5.83
N PRO A 54 -0.79 17.64 6.81
CA PRO A 54 -1.52 16.79 7.74
C PRO A 54 -2.50 15.81 7.08
N ASP A 55 -3.04 16.16 5.91
CA ASP A 55 -4.02 15.37 5.16
C ASP A 55 -3.38 14.44 4.11
N TYR A 56 -2.07 14.23 4.16
CA TYR A 56 -1.36 13.43 3.15
C TYR A 56 -1.89 12.00 3.05
N LEU A 57 -2.11 11.34 4.17
CA LEU A 57 -2.66 9.98 4.21
C LEU A 57 -4.10 9.94 3.68
N ASP A 58 -4.91 10.95 3.96
CA ASP A 58 -6.28 11.05 3.43
C ASP A 58 -6.28 11.24 1.91
N ARG A 59 -5.31 11.98 1.36
CA ARG A 59 -5.15 12.12 -0.10
C ARG A 59 -4.84 10.78 -0.74
N ILE A 60 -3.95 9.99 -0.15
CA ILE A 60 -3.63 8.64 -0.64
C ILE A 60 -4.88 7.75 -0.59
N ALA A 61 -5.62 7.78 0.51
CA ALA A 61 -6.86 7.02 0.66
C ALA A 61 -7.90 7.39 -0.42
N ARG A 62 -8.07 8.68 -0.72
CA ARG A 62 -8.98 9.15 -1.80
C ARG A 62 -8.58 8.67 -3.18
N ILE A 63 -7.27 8.51 -3.44
CA ILE A 63 -6.76 7.94 -4.71
C ILE A 63 -7.03 6.44 -4.76
N ALA A 64 -6.95 5.72 -3.64
CA ALA A 64 -7.15 4.28 -3.58
C ALA A 64 -8.63 3.88 -3.64
N ALA A 65 -9.53 4.65 -3.01
CA ALA A 65 -10.94 4.30 -2.86
C ALA A 65 -11.66 3.93 -4.17
N PRO A 66 -11.48 4.67 -5.29
CA PRO A 66 -12.14 4.33 -6.56
C PRO A 66 -11.84 2.93 -7.10
N LEU A 67 -10.71 2.31 -6.70
CA LEU A 67 -10.40 0.94 -7.11
C LEU A 67 -11.40 -0.08 -6.55
N LYS A 68 -12.11 0.23 -5.45
CA LYS A 68 -13.16 -0.61 -4.85
C LYS A 68 -14.55 -0.35 -5.44
N GLU A 69 -14.76 0.78 -6.08
CA GLU A 69 -16.10 1.27 -6.45
C GLU A 69 -16.56 0.84 -7.85
N THR A 70 -15.73 0.15 -8.61
CA THR A 70 -16.12 -0.29 -9.95
C THR A 70 -17.02 -1.52 -9.87
N LYS A 71 -18.06 -1.59 -10.73
CA LYS A 71 -18.98 -2.75 -10.79
C LYS A 71 -18.31 -4.08 -11.13
N GLU A 72 -17.13 -4.03 -11.68
CA GLU A 72 -16.35 -5.19 -12.14
C GLU A 72 -15.31 -5.63 -11.13
N THR A 73 -15.08 -4.85 -10.06
CA THR A 73 -14.05 -5.18 -9.07
C THR A 73 -14.61 -6.05 -7.94
N GLN A 74 -13.79 -7.00 -7.50
CA GLN A 74 -14.02 -7.82 -6.31
C GLN A 74 -13.17 -7.36 -5.12
N ILE A 75 -12.40 -6.28 -5.28
CA ILE A 75 -11.48 -5.80 -4.24
C ILE A 75 -12.25 -5.44 -2.97
N GLN A 76 -12.00 -6.17 -1.91
CA GLN A 76 -12.57 -5.94 -0.58
C GLN A 76 -11.61 -5.09 0.28
N THR A 77 -10.31 -5.32 0.12
CA THR A 77 -9.28 -4.66 0.91
C THR A 77 -8.14 -4.14 0.04
N ILE A 78 -7.74 -2.91 0.30
CA ILE A 78 -6.54 -2.30 -0.28
C ILE A 78 -5.59 -1.97 0.85
N ILE A 79 -4.34 -2.44 0.75
CA ILE A 79 -3.28 -2.12 1.70
C ILE A 79 -2.20 -1.32 0.96
N VAL A 80 -2.22 0.00 1.09
CA VAL A 80 -1.17 0.84 0.52
C VAL A 80 0.04 0.84 1.43
N THR A 81 1.18 0.37 0.93
CA THR A 81 2.36 0.06 1.73
C THR A 81 3.49 1.06 1.56
N GLY A 82 4.37 1.14 2.55
CA GLY A 82 5.66 1.83 2.46
C GLY A 82 5.57 3.35 2.31
N ILE A 83 4.57 3.98 2.89
CA ILE A 83 4.40 5.44 2.85
C ILE A 83 5.33 6.07 3.88
N LEU A 84 6.36 6.77 3.44
CA LEU A 84 7.21 7.57 4.33
C LEU A 84 6.51 8.90 4.65
N TYR A 85 6.22 9.12 5.92
CA TYR A 85 5.51 10.30 6.38
C TYR A 85 5.91 10.69 7.80
N GLN A 86 5.95 11.98 8.09
CA GLN A 86 6.04 12.52 9.43
C GLN A 86 4.70 13.11 9.82
N ALA A 87 3.95 12.40 10.66
CA ALA A 87 2.68 12.93 11.14
C ALA A 87 2.91 14.17 12.02
N PRO A 88 1.98 15.15 12.05
CA PRO A 88 2.12 16.35 12.86
C PRO A 88 2.31 16.10 14.37
N SER A 89 1.87 14.93 14.84
CA SER A 89 2.02 14.49 16.25
C SER A 89 3.31 13.72 16.51
N ASP A 90 4.14 13.47 15.47
CA ASP A 90 5.34 12.66 15.56
C ASP A 90 6.59 13.50 15.36
N ASP A 91 7.59 13.30 16.20
CA ASP A 91 8.90 13.96 16.08
C ASP A 91 9.80 13.32 15.01
N THR A 92 9.41 12.15 14.49
CA THR A 92 10.22 11.36 13.54
C THR A 92 9.41 10.88 12.35
N VAL A 93 10.09 10.76 11.23
CA VAL A 93 9.54 10.10 10.03
C VAL A 93 9.36 8.60 10.32
N LYS A 94 8.22 8.05 9.92
CA LYS A 94 7.89 6.63 10.04
C LYS A 94 7.42 6.06 8.72
N TYR A 95 7.40 4.74 8.61
CA TYR A 95 6.64 4.04 7.57
C TYR A 95 5.19 3.91 8.01
N TYR A 96 4.29 4.26 7.10
CA TYR A 96 2.86 4.09 7.26
C TYR A 96 2.31 3.13 6.21
N ASN A 97 1.30 2.38 6.61
CA ASN A 97 0.50 1.57 5.72
C ASN A 97 -0.97 1.92 5.94
N LEU A 98 -1.69 2.12 4.85
CA LEU A 98 -3.11 2.42 4.86
C LEU A 98 -3.89 1.16 4.50
N VAL A 99 -4.83 0.77 5.34
CA VAL A 99 -5.74 -0.34 5.09
C VAL A 99 -7.13 0.22 4.84
N LEU A 100 -7.65 0.04 3.64
CA LEU A 100 -9.01 0.40 3.25
C LEU A 100 -9.84 -0.89 3.18
N GLU A 101 -10.72 -1.09 4.16
CA GLU A 101 -11.56 -2.29 4.29
C GLU A 101 -12.95 -1.90 4.81
N ASN A 102 -14.02 -2.43 4.20
CA ASN A 102 -15.41 -2.24 4.65
C ASN A 102 -15.76 -0.76 4.99
N ASP A 103 -15.43 0.16 4.11
CA ASP A 103 -15.63 1.62 4.27
C ASP A 103 -14.86 2.24 5.46
N GLN A 104 -13.96 1.49 6.04
CA GLN A 104 -13.06 1.96 7.10
C GLN A 104 -11.65 2.14 6.56
N ILE A 105 -11.00 3.18 7.06
CA ILE A 105 -9.59 3.45 6.84
C ILE A 105 -8.86 3.25 8.15
N SER A 106 -7.89 2.34 8.15
CA SER A 106 -7.00 2.11 9.29
C SER A 106 -5.58 2.49 8.91
N VAL A 107 -4.87 3.08 9.84
CA VAL A 107 -3.49 3.52 9.67
C VAL A 107 -2.59 2.72 10.61
N ILE A 108 -1.54 2.12 10.07
CA ILE A 108 -0.55 1.35 10.83
C ILE A 108 0.81 1.96 10.58
N SER A 109 1.50 2.37 11.62
CA SER A 109 2.84 2.94 11.53
C SER A 109 3.88 2.03 12.15
N SER A 110 5.10 2.09 11.61
CA SER A 110 6.28 1.43 12.16
C SER A 110 7.48 2.35 12.07
N GLY A 111 8.41 2.25 13.03
CA GLY A 111 9.69 2.95 12.96
C GLY A 111 10.50 2.51 11.74
N ILE A 112 11.47 3.35 11.35
CA ILE A 112 12.44 3.00 10.32
C ILE A 112 13.54 2.17 10.97
N HIS A 113 13.62 0.88 10.63
CA HIS A 113 14.62 -0.03 11.15
C HIS A 113 15.50 -0.55 10.00
N GLY A 114 16.77 -0.15 9.99
CA GLY A 114 17.74 -0.60 8.99
C GLY A 114 17.56 -0.01 7.59
N GLY A 115 18.10 -0.71 6.58
CA GLY A 115 18.07 -0.29 5.18
C GLY A 115 16.86 -0.81 4.40
N SER A 116 16.82 -0.51 3.10
CA SER A 116 15.83 -1.07 2.18
C SER A 116 16.17 -2.53 1.86
N TYR A 117 15.19 -3.42 1.95
CA TYR A 117 15.34 -4.84 1.62
C TYR A 117 14.36 -5.22 0.51
N SER A 118 14.90 -5.87 -0.54
CA SER A 118 14.05 -6.46 -1.58
C SER A 118 13.22 -7.61 -1.02
N GLY A 119 11.98 -7.78 -1.50
CA GLY A 119 11.10 -8.89 -1.12
C GLY A 119 10.24 -8.64 0.12
N THR A 120 10.34 -7.48 0.77
CA THR A 120 9.48 -7.14 1.91
C THR A 120 7.99 -7.08 1.53
N GLY A 121 7.68 -6.59 0.32
CA GLY A 121 6.32 -6.58 -0.22
C GLY A 121 5.79 -8.00 -0.47
N ASP A 122 6.62 -8.91 -0.97
CA ASP A 122 6.24 -10.30 -1.22
C ASP A 122 5.96 -11.03 0.10
N LEU A 123 6.81 -10.80 1.12
CA LEU A 123 6.60 -11.35 2.46
C LEU A 123 5.29 -10.86 3.07
N LEU A 124 5.00 -9.56 2.95
CA LEU A 124 3.75 -8.97 3.39
C LEU A 124 2.56 -9.65 2.73
N SER A 125 2.56 -9.73 1.40
CA SER A 125 1.48 -10.33 0.63
C SER A 125 1.26 -11.79 1.01
N ALA A 126 2.33 -12.55 1.25
CA ALA A 126 2.25 -13.94 1.71
C ALA A 126 1.60 -14.06 3.10
N VAL A 127 1.96 -13.18 4.05
CA VAL A 127 1.37 -13.19 5.40
C VAL A 127 -0.10 -12.78 5.36
N VAL A 128 -0.47 -11.77 4.56
CA VAL A 128 -1.87 -11.36 4.37
C VAL A 128 -2.67 -12.54 3.80
N CYS A 129 -2.19 -13.18 2.75
CA CYS A 129 -2.84 -14.33 2.14
C CYS A 129 -3.04 -15.49 3.14
N ALA A 130 -1.99 -15.85 3.88
CA ALA A 130 -2.07 -16.91 4.90
C ALA A 130 -3.09 -16.59 6.00
N SER A 131 -3.19 -15.31 6.39
CA SER A 131 -4.14 -14.86 7.42
C SER A 131 -5.58 -14.92 6.93
N MET A 132 -5.83 -14.58 5.67
CA MET A 132 -7.15 -14.71 5.04
C MET A 132 -7.61 -16.16 5.01
N VAL A 133 -6.73 -17.08 4.58
CA VAL A 133 -7.04 -18.52 4.55
C VAL A 133 -7.37 -19.06 5.94
N GLN A 134 -6.76 -18.51 7.00
CA GLN A 134 -7.06 -18.86 8.39
C GLN A 134 -8.32 -18.18 8.95
N GLY A 135 -9.04 -17.39 8.15
CA GLY A 135 -10.22 -16.65 8.60
C GLY A 135 -9.90 -15.52 9.59
N LYS A 136 -8.65 -15.10 9.68
CA LYS A 136 -8.26 -13.97 10.52
C LYS A 136 -8.60 -12.66 9.81
N VAL A 137 -9.18 -11.71 10.54
CA VAL A 137 -9.40 -10.36 10.04
C VAL A 137 -8.04 -9.74 9.69
N GLN A 138 -7.91 -9.18 8.49
CA GLN A 138 -6.63 -8.70 7.95
C GLN A 138 -5.92 -7.70 8.86
N LEU A 139 -6.67 -6.84 9.56
CA LEU A 139 -6.12 -5.91 10.53
C LEU A 139 -5.43 -6.62 11.71
N GLN A 140 -5.94 -7.78 12.15
CA GLN A 140 -5.32 -8.58 13.22
C GLN A 140 -4.05 -9.27 12.73
N ALA A 141 -4.05 -9.74 11.49
CA ALA A 141 -2.87 -10.33 10.86
C ALA A 141 -1.73 -9.31 10.79
N TRP A 142 -2.04 -8.07 10.46
CA TRP A 142 -1.08 -6.99 10.40
C TRP A 142 -0.45 -6.67 11.76
N LYS A 143 -1.25 -6.60 12.82
CA LYS A 143 -0.77 -6.35 14.19
C LYS A 143 0.13 -7.48 14.73
N SER A 144 0.02 -8.68 14.18
CA SER A 144 0.84 -9.84 14.57
C SER A 144 2.12 -9.99 13.74
N MET A 145 2.38 -9.14 12.75
CA MET A 145 3.63 -9.16 12.01
C MET A 145 4.78 -8.76 12.92
N PRO A 146 5.85 -9.55 12.96
CA PRO A 146 7.06 -9.10 13.63
C PRO A 146 7.57 -7.84 12.91
N VAL A 147 7.62 -6.74 13.64
CA VAL A 147 8.46 -5.61 13.25
C VAL A 147 9.87 -6.19 13.21
N TYR A 148 10.46 -6.29 12.03
CA TYR A 148 11.84 -6.72 11.92
C TYR A 148 12.71 -5.62 12.56
N SER A 149 12.90 -5.71 13.87
CA SER A 149 14.00 -5.05 14.55
C SER A 149 15.22 -5.94 14.36
N LYS A 150 16.22 -5.47 13.68
CA LYS A 150 17.55 -6.03 13.79
C LYS A 150 18.14 -5.63 15.13
N ASP A 151 17.92 -6.45 16.14
CA ASP A 151 18.91 -6.66 17.19
C ASP A 151 19.72 -7.89 16.76
N LEU A 152 20.81 -7.64 16.05
CA LEU A 152 21.96 -8.51 15.85
C LEU A 152 23.22 -7.66 15.95
#